data_a82c26101efe3c099107165c7facd814
#
_entry.id   a82c26101efe3c099107165c7facd814
#
_cell.length_a   1.000
_cell.length_b   1.000
_cell.length_c   1.000
_cell.angle_alpha   90.00
_cell.angle_beta   90.00
_cell.angle_gamma   90.00
#
_symmetry.space_group_name_H-M   'P 1'
#
loop_
_entity.id
_entity.type
_entity.pdbx_description
1 polymer ?
#
loop_
_entity_poly.entity_id
_entity_poly.type
_entity_poly.pdbx_seq_one_letter_code
_entity_poly.pdbx_strand_id
1 'polypeptide(L)'
;MRPTTGTGAAAVDTTTLATRLTTQQAMALNSIDDILEDLRQGRMAIIMDDEDRENEGDLLLAASLVRPEDINFMARYGRGLICLTLTRERCKQLRLPLMVIDNETPHGTNFTISIEAAEGVTTGISAYDRAHTIRTAVAPDARPDDLVQPGHIFPLMAQPGGVLTRAGHTEAGCDLTRLAGL
;
A
#
# COMPACT_ATOMS: atom_id res chain seq x y z
N MET A 1 22.08 -44.87 -54.52
CA MET A 1 20.69 -44.83 -53.98
C MET A 1 20.73 -44.62 -52.49
N ARG A 2 20.28 -43.44 -52.08
CA ARG A 2 20.09 -43.12 -50.65
C ARG A 2 18.65 -43.32 -50.27
N PRO A 3 18.38 -43.60 -49.00
CA PRO A 3 17.17 -43.05 -48.38
C PRO A 3 17.56 -42.13 -47.23
N THR A 4 17.01 -40.94 -47.22
CA THR A 4 17.01 -39.93 -46.18
C THR A 4 15.93 -40.29 -45.17
N THR A 5 16.31 -40.47 -43.93
CA THR A 5 15.37 -40.51 -42.77
C THR A 5 15.21 -39.12 -42.19
N GLY A 6 14.06 -38.49 -42.43
CA GLY A 6 13.65 -37.28 -41.77
C GLY A 6 13.09 -37.59 -40.37
N THR A 7 13.78 -37.15 -39.35
CA THR A 7 13.24 -37.08 -37.99
C THR A 7 12.43 -35.78 -37.84
N GLY A 8 11.10 -35.92 -37.86
CA GLY A 8 10.20 -34.82 -37.53
C GLY A 8 10.25 -34.57 -36.05
N ALA A 9 10.87 -33.48 -35.65
CA ALA A 9 10.74 -32.94 -34.30
C ALA A 9 9.37 -32.27 -34.21
N ALA A 10 8.49 -32.80 -33.37
CA ALA A 10 7.24 -32.13 -33.05
C ALA A 10 7.56 -30.85 -32.26
N ALA A 11 7.20 -29.72 -32.84
CA ALA A 11 7.29 -28.42 -32.15
C ALA A 11 6.29 -28.44 -30.98
N VAL A 12 6.82 -28.37 -29.77
CA VAL A 12 5.99 -28.18 -28.59
C VAL A 12 5.44 -26.77 -28.66
N ASP A 13 4.12 -26.63 -28.72
CA ASP A 13 3.43 -25.35 -28.72
C ASP A 13 3.59 -24.66 -27.36
N THR A 14 4.63 -23.86 -27.26
CA THR A 14 4.96 -23.09 -26.05
C THR A 14 3.88 -22.05 -25.70
N THR A 15 3.04 -21.66 -26.66
CA THR A 15 1.95 -20.69 -26.45
C THR A 15 0.83 -21.30 -25.62
N THR A 16 0.49 -22.57 -25.86
CA THR A 16 -0.54 -23.30 -25.11
C THR A 16 -0.11 -23.59 -23.66
N LEU A 17 1.19 -23.86 -23.42
CA LEU A 17 1.74 -24.05 -22.08
C LEU A 17 1.80 -22.74 -21.29
N ALA A 18 2.22 -21.65 -21.90
CA ALA A 18 2.24 -20.34 -21.28
C ALA A 18 0.84 -19.86 -20.90
N THR A 19 -0.16 -20.06 -21.79
CA THR A 19 -1.56 -19.69 -21.52
C THR A 19 -2.19 -20.52 -20.41
N ARG A 20 -1.85 -21.80 -20.30
CA ARG A 20 -2.36 -22.67 -19.21
C ARG A 20 -1.73 -22.35 -17.85
N LEU A 21 -0.44 -21.98 -17.80
CA LEU A 21 0.23 -21.57 -16.57
C LEU A 21 -0.27 -20.20 -16.07
N THR A 22 -0.58 -19.26 -16.97
CA THR A 22 -1.11 -17.96 -16.61
C THR A 22 -2.54 -18.00 -16.07
N THR A 23 -3.40 -18.90 -16.60
CA THR A 23 -4.81 -18.96 -16.18
C THR A 23 -4.99 -19.69 -14.84
N GLN A 24 -4.11 -20.60 -14.46
CA GLN A 24 -4.24 -21.39 -13.23
C GLN A 24 -3.47 -20.79 -12.04
N GLN A 25 -2.48 -19.94 -12.27
CA GLN A 25 -1.77 -19.19 -11.24
C GLN A 25 -2.39 -17.81 -10.97
N ALA A 26 -3.25 -17.30 -11.82
CA ALA A 26 -3.80 -15.95 -11.75
C ALA A 26 -5.02 -15.78 -10.83
N MET A 27 -5.47 -16.82 -10.10
CA MET A 27 -6.74 -16.76 -9.37
C MET A 27 -6.73 -17.32 -7.94
N ALA A 28 -5.59 -17.47 -7.31
CA ALA A 28 -5.57 -17.80 -5.88
C ALA A 28 -5.16 -16.55 -5.07
N LEU A 29 -6.15 -15.81 -4.57
CA LEU A 29 -5.90 -14.80 -3.54
C LEU A 29 -5.37 -15.53 -2.30
N ASN A 30 -4.41 -14.90 -1.62
CA ASN A 30 -3.92 -15.38 -0.33
C ASN A 30 -5.01 -15.29 0.73
N SER A 31 -4.95 -16.14 1.74
CA SER A 31 -5.86 -16.04 2.86
C SER A 31 -5.59 -14.75 3.66
N ILE A 32 -6.61 -14.23 4.33
CA ILE A 32 -6.44 -13.08 5.23
C ILE A 32 -5.44 -13.39 6.34
N ASP A 33 -5.43 -14.61 6.87
CA ASP A 33 -4.50 -15.03 7.92
C ASP A 33 -3.04 -14.98 7.44
N ASP A 34 -2.76 -15.39 6.19
CA ASP A 34 -1.43 -15.27 5.60
C ASP A 34 -1.00 -13.81 5.45
N ILE A 35 -1.91 -12.94 5.00
CA ILE A 35 -1.64 -11.49 4.87
C ILE A 35 -1.39 -10.85 6.23
N LEU A 36 -2.16 -11.21 7.25
CA LEU A 36 -1.94 -10.69 8.61
C LEU A 36 -0.57 -11.11 9.15
N GLU A 37 -0.15 -12.36 8.88
CA GLU A 37 1.18 -12.83 9.28
C GLU A 37 2.30 -12.11 8.50
N ASP A 38 2.10 -11.86 7.21
CA ASP A 38 3.05 -11.07 6.41
C ASP A 38 3.21 -9.66 6.98
N LEU A 39 2.12 -8.99 7.32
CA LEU A 39 2.15 -7.65 7.92
C LEU A 39 2.86 -7.65 9.27
N ARG A 40 2.62 -8.64 10.16
CA ARG A 40 3.32 -8.78 11.45
C ARG A 40 4.83 -8.90 11.28
N GLN A 41 5.26 -9.53 10.20
CA GLN A 41 6.68 -9.72 9.88
C GLN A 41 7.28 -8.55 9.07
N GLY A 42 6.53 -7.47 8.86
CA GLY A 42 6.98 -6.31 8.09
C GLY A 42 7.17 -6.63 6.59
N ARG A 43 6.42 -7.59 6.08
CA ARG A 43 6.38 -7.87 4.63
C ARG A 43 5.27 -7.09 3.95
N MET A 44 5.51 -6.68 2.70
CA MET A 44 4.52 -6.03 1.87
C MET A 44 3.48 -7.03 1.36
N ALA A 45 2.23 -6.58 1.30
CA ALA A 45 1.14 -7.24 0.61
C ALA A 45 0.66 -6.37 -0.55
N ILE A 46 -0.03 -6.97 -1.51
CA ILE A 46 -0.81 -6.24 -2.51
C ILE A 46 -2.28 -6.44 -2.16
N ILE A 47 -2.99 -5.35 -2.00
CA ILE A 47 -4.44 -5.36 -1.85
C ILE A 47 -5.08 -4.83 -3.12
N MET A 48 -6.15 -5.47 -3.58
CA MET A 48 -6.89 -5.06 -4.76
C MET A 48 -8.35 -4.81 -4.38
N ASP A 49 -8.95 -3.82 -4.97
CA ASP A 49 -10.36 -3.58 -4.84
C ASP A 49 -11.16 -4.21 -6.01
N ASP A 50 -12.48 -4.06 -5.95
CA ASP A 50 -13.39 -4.64 -6.93
C ASP A 50 -13.22 -4.02 -8.32
N GLU A 51 -13.41 -4.83 -9.38
CA GLU A 51 -13.35 -4.39 -10.78
C GLU A 51 -14.35 -3.27 -11.07
N ASP A 52 -15.48 -3.26 -10.37
CA ASP A 52 -16.53 -2.24 -10.51
C ASP A 52 -16.25 -0.97 -9.69
N ARG A 53 -15.12 -0.91 -8.91
CA ARG A 53 -14.76 0.25 -8.10
C ARG A 53 -13.62 1.05 -8.75
N GLU A 54 -12.38 0.90 -8.33
CA GLU A 54 -11.19 1.54 -8.92
C GLU A 54 -10.43 0.56 -9.82
N ASN A 55 -10.56 -0.76 -9.55
CA ASN A 55 -9.81 -1.82 -10.21
C ASN A 55 -8.30 -1.58 -10.15
N GLU A 56 -7.84 -1.18 -8.98
CA GLU A 56 -6.44 -0.86 -8.72
C GLU A 56 -5.86 -1.79 -7.66
N GLY A 57 -4.54 -1.93 -7.66
CA GLY A 57 -3.79 -2.68 -6.66
C GLY A 57 -2.79 -1.78 -5.95
N ASP A 58 -2.88 -1.74 -4.60
CA ASP A 58 -1.96 -0.97 -3.77
C ASP A 58 -0.95 -1.87 -3.04
N LEU A 59 0.31 -1.40 -2.99
CA LEU A 59 1.31 -1.96 -2.09
C LEU A 59 1.01 -1.51 -0.66
N LEU A 60 0.82 -2.47 0.23
CA LEU A 60 0.51 -2.24 1.64
C LEU A 60 1.62 -2.77 2.54
N LEU A 61 1.98 -1.98 3.55
CA LEU A 61 2.95 -2.34 4.60
C LEU A 61 2.51 -1.71 5.92
N ALA A 62 2.77 -2.40 7.04
CA ALA A 62 2.54 -1.84 8.36
C ALA A 62 3.47 -0.65 8.63
N ALA A 63 2.90 0.52 8.90
CA ALA A 63 3.63 1.78 9.06
C ALA A 63 4.64 1.76 10.22
N SER A 64 4.33 1.06 11.31
CA SER A 64 5.23 0.91 12.47
C SER A 64 6.51 0.13 12.14
N LEU A 65 6.49 -0.69 11.09
CA LEU A 65 7.60 -1.56 10.66
C LEU A 65 8.29 -1.06 9.39
N VAL A 66 7.87 0.09 8.85
CA VAL A 66 8.41 0.62 7.59
C VAL A 66 9.90 0.97 7.68
N ARG A 67 10.65 0.60 6.67
CA ARG A 67 12.08 0.88 6.51
C ARG A 67 12.33 1.75 5.28
N PRO A 68 13.47 2.44 5.18
CA PRO A 68 13.82 3.21 3.98
C PRO A 68 13.79 2.37 2.69
N GLU A 69 14.20 1.10 2.75
CA GLU A 69 14.19 0.17 1.61
C GLU A 69 12.77 -0.07 1.09
N ASP A 70 11.79 -0.13 1.97
CA ASP A 70 10.39 -0.35 1.63
C ASP A 70 9.82 0.88 0.89
N ILE A 71 10.13 2.08 1.40
CA ILE A 71 9.76 3.34 0.72
C ILE A 71 10.43 3.46 -0.65
N ASN A 72 11.72 3.10 -0.73
CA ASN A 72 12.43 3.09 -2.01
C ASN A 72 11.82 2.09 -3.00
N PHE A 73 11.42 0.90 -2.52
CA PHE A 73 10.73 -0.08 -3.35
C PHE A 73 9.40 0.45 -3.86
N MET A 74 8.54 1.01 -3.00
CA MET A 74 7.27 1.61 -3.37
C MET A 74 7.45 2.73 -4.42
N ALA A 75 8.40 3.64 -4.19
CA ALA A 75 8.67 4.74 -5.10
C ALA A 75 9.19 4.26 -6.46
N ARG A 76 10.07 3.27 -6.48
CA ARG A 76 10.73 2.78 -7.70
C ARG A 76 9.84 1.88 -8.55
N TYR A 77 9.09 0.99 -7.92
CA TYR A 77 8.32 -0.06 -8.61
C TYR A 77 6.82 0.21 -8.59
N GLY A 78 6.25 0.66 -7.47
CA GLY A 78 4.86 1.07 -7.38
C GLY A 78 4.57 2.36 -8.13
N ARG A 79 5.51 3.32 -8.11
CA ARG A 79 5.46 4.60 -8.85
C ARG A 79 4.28 5.50 -8.53
N GLY A 80 3.43 5.08 -7.60
CA GLY A 80 2.29 5.82 -7.12
C GLY A 80 2.66 6.79 -5.99
N LEU A 81 1.65 7.48 -5.46
CA LEU A 81 1.80 8.33 -4.30
C LEU A 81 1.93 7.48 -3.03
N ILE A 82 2.94 7.76 -2.22
CA ILE A 82 3.10 7.08 -0.93
C ILE A 82 2.21 7.78 0.10
N CYS A 83 1.16 7.07 0.53
CA CYS A 83 0.17 7.54 1.47
C CYS A 83 0.32 6.84 2.83
N LEU A 84 -0.20 7.47 3.89
CA LEU A 84 -0.26 6.90 5.23
C LEU A 84 -1.71 6.82 5.67
N THR A 85 -2.30 5.62 5.69
CA THR A 85 -3.66 5.44 6.15
C THR A 85 -3.74 5.54 7.68
N LEU A 86 -4.60 6.42 8.16
CA LEU A 86 -4.78 6.68 9.59
C LEU A 86 -6.26 6.64 9.97
N THR A 87 -6.55 6.22 11.19
CA THR A 87 -7.90 6.36 11.75
C THR A 87 -8.25 7.84 11.97
N ARG A 88 -9.54 8.14 12.02
CA ARG A 88 -10.03 9.49 12.32
C ARG A 88 -9.53 9.98 13.68
N GLU A 89 -9.43 9.09 14.66
CA GLU A 89 -8.94 9.37 16.00
C GLU A 89 -7.47 9.79 15.97
N ARG A 90 -6.65 9.07 15.21
CA ARG A 90 -5.22 9.41 15.04
C ARG A 90 -5.05 10.74 14.33
N CYS A 91 -5.82 11.00 13.27
CA CYS A 91 -5.78 12.30 12.60
C CYS A 91 -6.15 13.45 13.54
N LYS A 92 -7.16 13.27 14.40
CA LYS A 92 -7.53 14.27 15.44
C LYS A 92 -6.41 14.46 16.47
N GLN A 93 -5.82 13.36 16.97
CA GLN A 93 -4.71 13.41 17.91
C GLN A 93 -3.54 14.23 17.37
N LEU A 94 -3.18 14.02 16.10
CA LEU A 94 -2.08 14.70 15.42
C LEU A 94 -2.48 16.07 14.83
N ARG A 95 -3.73 16.51 15.00
CA ARG A 95 -4.27 17.78 14.43
C ARG A 95 -4.09 17.88 12.92
N LEU A 96 -4.41 16.78 12.21
CA LEU A 96 -4.35 16.72 10.75
C LEU A 96 -5.72 17.09 10.15
N PRO A 97 -5.91 18.32 9.65
CA PRO A 97 -7.13 18.71 8.96
C PRO A 97 -7.21 18.05 7.57
N LEU A 98 -8.40 17.95 7.02
CA LEU A 98 -8.57 17.59 5.62
C LEU A 98 -7.90 18.62 4.72
N MET A 99 -7.33 18.15 3.61
CA MET A 99 -6.65 18.99 2.62
C MET A 99 -7.62 19.97 1.94
N VAL A 100 -8.88 19.54 1.77
CA VAL A 100 -9.96 20.33 1.19
C VAL A 100 -11.23 20.23 2.04
N ILE A 101 -12.04 21.28 2.03
CA ILE A 101 -13.35 21.31 2.71
C ILE A 101 -14.36 20.54 1.87
N ASP A 102 -14.41 20.82 0.59
CA ASP A 102 -15.30 20.18 -0.38
C ASP A 102 -14.49 19.18 -1.21
N ASN A 103 -14.81 17.90 -1.02
CA ASN A 103 -14.12 16.81 -1.71
C ASN A 103 -14.87 16.42 -2.98
N GLU A 104 -14.32 16.78 -4.13
CA GLU A 104 -14.92 16.53 -5.45
C GLU A 104 -14.41 15.22 -6.08
N THR A 105 -13.61 14.42 -5.36
CA THR A 105 -13.09 13.15 -5.91
C THR A 105 -14.20 12.11 -6.04
N PRO A 106 -14.25 11.33 -7.12
CA PRO A 106 -15.34 10.37 -7.38
C PRO A 106 -15.54 9.36 -6.24
N HIS A 107 -14.46 8.95 -5.57
CA HIS A 107 -14.47 7.95 -4.50
C HIS A 107 -14.39 8.54 -3.09
N GLY A 108 -14.38 9.88 -2.96
CA GLY A 108 -14.41 10.57 -1.67
C GLY A 108 -13.22 10.27 -0.77
N THR A 109 -12.01 10.08 -1.33
CA THR A 109 -10.80 9.81 -0.55
C THR A 109 -10.42 11.02 0.29
N ASN A 110 -10.35 10.84 1.61
CA ASN A 110 -10.12 11.91 2.58
C ASN A 110 -8.62 12.16 2.77
N PHE A 111 -8.00 12.88 1.84
CA PHE A 111 -6.65 13.41 2.05
C PHE A 111 -6.64 14.41 3.19
N THR A 112 -5.67 14.26 4.10
CA THR A 112 -5.32 15.33 5.03
C THR A 112 -4.18 16.17 4.46
N ILE A 113 -3.86 17.28 5.13
CA ILE A 113 -2.64 18.01 4.82
C ILE A 113 -1.42 17.07 4.92
N SER A 114 -0.47 17.21 3.99
CA SER A 114 0.77 16.44 3.99
C SER A 114 1.65 16.80 5.19
N ILE A 115 2.47 15.84 5.63
CA ILE A 115 3.27 15.96 6.85
C ILE A 115 4.74 15.66 6.62
N GLU A 116 5.56 16.18 7.53
CA GLU A 116 6.97 15.87 7.70
C GLU A 116 7.28 15.69 9.19
N ALA A 117 8.26 14.84 9.56
CA ALA A 117 8.78 14.83 10.93
C ALA A 117 9.44 16.18 11.25
N ALA A 118 9.16 16.70 12.45
CA ALA A 118 9.72 17.98 12.89
C ALA A 118 11.25 17.93 13.06
N GLU A 119 11.78 16.74 13.38
CA GLU A 119 13.19 16.48 13.59
C GLU A 119 13.64 15.20 12.89
N GLY A 120 14.95 15.03 12.69
CA GLY A 120 15.55 13.81 12.16
C GLY A 120 15.42 13.62 10.64
N VAL A 121 15.00 14.64 9.91
CA VAL A 121 14.89 14.67 8.44
C VAL A 121 15.79 15.73 7.83
N THR A 122 16.10 15.61 6.54
CA THR A 122 16.83 16.61 5.76
C THR A 122 15.84 17.46 4.94
N THR A 123 15.67 17.14 3.65
CA THR A 123 14.68 17.80 2.79
C THR A 123 13.30 17.15 2.83
N GLY A 124 13.16 16.01 3.50
CA GLY A 124 11.91 15.27 3.66
C GLY A 124 11.60 14.25 2.55
N ILE A 125 12.13 14.46 1.34
CA ILE A 125 11.76 13.65 0.16
C ILE A 125 12.48 12.31 0.08
N SER A 126 13.62 12.13 0.75
CA SER A 126 14.37 10.87 0.67
C SER A 126 13.56 9.69 1.20
N ALA A 127 13.89 8.47 0.78
CA ALA A 127 13.26 7.27 1.32
C ALA A 127 13.47 7.15 2.84
N TYR A 128 14.64 7.58 3.32
CA TYR A 128 14.94 7.63 4.74
C TYR A 128 14.03 8.63 5.48
N ASP A 129 13.94 9.86 5.00
CA ASP A 129 13.14 10.92 5.64
C ASP A 129 11.66 10.55 5.67
N ARG A 130 11.13 10.00 4.56
CA ARG A 130 9.73 9.55 4.48
C ARG A 130 9.44 8.39 5.43
N ALA A 131 10.31 7.37 5.49
CA ALA A 131 10.18 6.28 6.45
C ALA A 131 10.24 6.78 7.89
N HIS A 132 11.11 7.76 8.19
CA HIS A 132 11.21 8.38 9.50
C HIS A 132 9.91 9.14 9.85
N THR A 133 9.41 9.96 8.94
CA THR A 133 8.14 10.70 9.10
C THR A 133 6.96 9.76 9.38
N ILE A 134 6.86 8.65 8.62
CA ILE A 134 5.81 7.65 8.84
C ILE A 134 5.89 7.06 10.25
N ARG A 135 7.08 6.58 10.67
CA ARG A 135 7.26 6.01 12.01
C ARG A 135 6.97 7.02 13.12
N THR A 136 7.37 8.27 12.96
CA THR A 136 7.06 9.36 13.89
C THR A 136 5.55 9.55 14.02
N ALA A 137 4.82 9.59 12.92
CA ALA A 137 3.37 9.80 12.92
C ALA A 137 2.58 8.64 13.54
N VAL A 138 3.10 7.41 13.52
CA VAL A 138 2.41 6.23 14.09
C VAL A 138 2.95 5.80 15.44
N ALA A 139 3.97 6.46 15.97
CA ALA A 139 4.48 6.17 17.31
C ALA A 139 3.34 6.27 18.35
N PRO A 140 3.28 5.37 19.34
CA PRO A 140 2.18 5.36 20.32
C PRO A 140 2.02 6.68 21.07
N ASP A 141 3.13 7.36 21.34
CA ASP A 141 3.23 8.64 22.06
C ASP A 141 3.32 9.86 21.13
N ALA A 142 3.12 9.70 19.82
CA ALA A 142 3.19 10.78 18.84
C ALA A 142 2.27 11.95 19.20
N ARG A 143 2.80 13.15 19.09
CA ARG A 143 2.14 14.43 19.37
C ARG A 143 2.10 15.31 18.13
N PRO A 144 1.19 16.28 18.06
CA PRO A 144 1.14 17.23 16.95
C PRO A 144 2.46 17.94 16.68
N ASP A 145 3.22 18.27 17.73
CA ASP A 145 4.48 19.02 17.63
C ASP A 145 5.66 18.15 17.11
N ASP A 146 5.48 16.83 17.01
CA ASP A 146 6.48 15.95 16.41
C ASP A 146 6.41 15.98 14.87
N LEU A 147 5.42 16.70 14.31
CA LEU A 147 5.18 16.83 12.88
C LEU A 147 5.09 18.30 12.47
N VAL A 148 5.53 18.59 11.25
CA VAL A 148 5.33 19.87 10.56
C VAL A 148 4.50 19.69 9.30
N GLN A 149 3.90 20.75 8.83
CA GLN A 149 3.01 20.79 7.66
C GLN A 149 3.40 21.99 6.77
N PRO A 150 3.45 21.83 5.43
CA PRO A 150 3.29 20.59 4.67
C PRO A 150 4.54 19.72 4.68
N GLY A 151 4.45 18.51 4.09
CA GLY A 151 5.58 17.58 3.96
C GLY A 151 5.43 16.63 2.77
N HIS A 152 6.17 15.52 2.80
CA HIS A 152 6.27 14.57 1.69
C HIS A 152 5.56 13.23 1.97
N ILE A 153 4.85 13.10 3.07
CA ILE A 153 3.92 12.00 3.35
C ILE A 153 2.50 12.53 3.34
N PHE A 154 1.60 11.77 2.74
CA PHE A 154 0.21 12.15 2.50
C PHE A 154 -0.72 11.25 3.34
N PRO A 155 -1.15 11.70 4.53
CA PRO A 155 -2.08 10.92 5.33
C PRO A 155 -3.46 10.89 4.70
N LEU A 156 -4.10 9.71 4.78
CA LEU A 156 -5.48 9.47 4.37
C LEU A 156 -6.29 9.10 5.61
N MET A 157 -7.37 9.85 5.85
CA MET A 157 -8.27 9.61 6.97
C MET A 157 -9.30 8.54 6.61
N ALA A 158 -9.21 7.36 7.22
CA ALA A 158 -10.17 6.28 7.02
C ALA A 158 -11.56 6.66 7.57
N GLN A 159 -12.60 6.15 6.92
CA GLN A 159 -13.97 6.28 7.41
C GLN A 159 -14.17 5.40 8.66
N PRO A 160 -14.87 5.93 9.69
CA PRO A 160 -15.27 5.13 10.82
C PRO A 160 -16.10 3.92 10.41
N GLY A 161 -15.79 2.75 10.95
CA GLY A 161 -16.43 1.48 10.57
C GLY A 161 -15.62 0.68 9.54
N GLY A 162 -14.51 1.22 9.05
CA GLY A 162 -13.54 0.50 8.20
C GLY A 162 -14.14 0.04 6.88
N VAL A 163 -13.68 -1.10 6.38
CA VAL A 163 -14.11 -1.66 5.09
C VAL A 163 -15.61 -1.97 5.02
N LEU A 164 -16.27 -2.14 6.14
CA LEU A 164 -17.72 -2.37 6.20
C LEU A 164 -18.51 -1.10 5.91
N THR A 165 -17.90 0.08 6.03
CA THR A 165 -18.51 1.38 5.71
C THR A 165 -18.09 1.86 4.32
N ARG A 166 -16.80 1.70 3.99
CA ARG A 166 -16.23 2.05 2.69
C ARG A 166 -15.21 0.99 2.29
N ALA A 167 -15.50 0.24 1.23
CA ALA A 167 -14.66 -0.85 0.73
C ALA A 167 -13.46 -0.30 -0.07
N GLY A 168 -12.63 0.55 0.57
CA GLY A 168 -11.47 1.19 -0.06
C GLY A 168 -10.15 0.76 0.56
N HIS A 169 -9.06 0.94 -0.19
CA HIS A 169 -7.69 0.63 0.25
C HIS A 169 -7.31 1.35 1.55
N THR A 170 -7.80 2.58 1.76
CA THR A 170 -7.57 3.36 2.99
C THR A 170 -8.10 2.65 4.23
N GLU A 171 -9.34 2.19 4.17
CA GLU A 171 -10.00 1.48 5.26
C GLU A 171 -9.37 0.10 5.45
N ALA A 172 -9.09 -0.61 4.35
CA ALA A 172 -8.42 -1.92 4.38
C ALA A 172 -7.05 -1.85 5.05
N GLY A 173 -6.26 -0.81 4.78
CA GLY A 173 -4.96 -0.59 5.43
C GLY A 173 -5.08 -0.47 6.95
N CYS A 174 -6.03 0.32 7.44
CA CYS A 174 -6.28 0.46 8.88
C CYS A 174 -6.83 -0.82 9.51
N ASP A 175 -7.76 -1.52 8.86
CA ASP A 175 -8.36 -2.74 9.40
C ASP A 175 -7.37 -3.90 9.43
N LEU A 176 -6.58 -4.12 8.38
CA LEU A 176 -5.58 -5.18 8.32
C LEU A 176 -4.49 -4.99 9.37
N THR A 177 -3.96 -3.77 9.53
CA THR A 177 -2.93 -3.50 10.55
C THR A 177 -3.49 -3.67 11.96
N ARG A 178 -4.72 -3.20 12.23
CA ARG A 178 -5.40 -3.42 13.51
C ARG A 178 -5.63 -4.92 13.80
N LEU A 179 -6.05 -5.72 12.82
CA LEU A 179 -6.23 -7.17 12.96
C LEU A 179 -4.89 -7.90 13.13
N ALA A 180 -3.82 -7.37 12.56
CA ALA A 180 -2.46 -7.87 12.79
C ALA A 180 -1.92 -7.53 14.19
N GLY A 181 -2.57 -6.63 14.93
CA GLY A 181 -2.12 -6.18 16.26
C GLY A 181 -1.03 -5.11 16.22
N LEU A 182 -1.00 -4.32 15.14
CA LEU A 182 0.00 -3.28 14.85
C LEU A 182 -0.62 -1.88 14.94
#